data_682237aaf86b229d9dfd09ddd0ddcbe8
#
_entry.id   682237aaf86b229d9dfd09ddd0ddcbe8
#
_cell.length_a   1.000
_cell.length_b   1.000
_cell.length_c   1.000
_cell.angle_alpha   90.00
_cell.angle_beta   90.00
_cell.angle_gamma   90.00
#
_symmetry.space_group_name_H-M   'P 1'
#
loop_
_entity.id
_entity.type
_entity.pdbx_description
1 polymer ?
#
loop_
_entity_poly.entity_id
_entity_poly.type
_entity_poly.pdbx_seq_one_letter_code
_entity_poly.pdbx_strand_id
1 'polypeptide(L)'
;MEKAFNNQCREQSDSLITRTFYSAGLPFHFAKNQYWIEMIKFAANNNLANYIPPGYNKLRTTLLQKERTHIEKLLRSIKDTWKEKSLSIVSDRWTDVQKMPLINFMATSEKGPLFIKSIDGTKEYKDKHFIVDLFLKV
;
A
#
# COMPACT_ATOMS: atom_id res chain seq x y z
N MET A 1 -36.53 0.30 -23.31
CA MET A 1 -36.18 1.45 -22.48
C MET A 1 -35.04 1.10 -21.48
N GLU A 2 -35.12 0.03 -20.74
CA GLU A 2 -34.14 -0.38 -19.71
C GLU A 2 -32.70 -0.60 -20.24
N LYS A 3 -32.52 -1.23 -21.40
CA LYS A 3 -31.20 -1.45 -22.03
C LYS A 3 -30.53 -0.12 -22.45
N ALA A 4 -31.30 0.84 -22.97
CA ALA A 4 -30.75 2.13 -23.38
C ALA A 4 -30.32 2.97 -22.17
N PHE A 5 -31.12 2.98 -21.10
CA PHE A 5 -30.79 3.64 -19.85
C PHE A 5 -29.52 3.05 -19.21
N ASN A 6 -29.40 1.72 -19.21
CA ASN A 6 -28.23 1.03 -18.63
C ASN A 6 -26.95 1.32 -19.44
N ASN A 7 -27.03 1.47 -20.76
CA ASN A 7 -25.91 1.87 -21.59
C ASN A 7 -25.47 3.30 -21.30
N GLN A 8 -26.40 4.23 -21.16
CA GLN A 8 -26.10 5.63 -20.84
C GLN A 8 -25.41 5.78 -19.48
N CYS A 9 -25.85 5.03 -18.45
CA CYS A 9 -25.19 5.01 -17.14
C CYS A 9 -23.77 4.47 -17.22
N ARG A 10 -23.52 3.45 -18.03
CA ARG A 10 -22.18 2.89 -18.25
C ARG A 10 -21.25 3.90 -18.93
N GLU A 11 -21.71 4.53 -20.01
CA GLU A 11 -20.94 5.57 -20.72
C GLU A 11 -20.61 6.75 -19.81
N GLN A 12 -21.54 7.16 -18.97
CA GLN A 12 -21.30 8.19 -17.97
C GLN A 12 -20.26 7.76 -16.93
N SER A 13 -20.32 6.52 -16.46
CA SER A 13 -19.33 5.97 -15.52
C SER A 13 -17.94 5.93 -16.15
N ASP A 14 -17.82 5.46 -17.39
CA ASP A 14 -16.55 5.42 -18.12
C ASP A 14 -15.97 6.83 -18.31
N SER A 15 -16.83 7.82 -18.59
CA SER A 15 -16.42 9.22 -18.70
C SER A 15 -15.87 9.77 -17.38
N LEU A 16 -16.52 9.47 -16.25
CA LEU A 16 -16.06 9.88 -14.91
C LEU A 16 -14.75 9.21 -14.52
N ILE A 17 -14.61 7.92 -14.79
CA ILE A 17 -13.36 7.17 -14.59
C ILE A 17 -12.24 7.81 -15.42
N THR A 18 -12.48 8.05 -16.69
CA THR A 18 -11.51 8.68 -17.59
C THR A 18 -11.05 10.03 -17.05
N ARG A 19 -11.98 10.89 -16.65
CA ARG A 19 -11.66 12.20 -16.06
C ARG A 19 -10.84 12.07 -14.78
N THR A 20 -11.13 11.09 -13.94
CA THR A 20 -10.36 10.83 -12.71
C THR A 20 -8.91 10.49 -13.04
N PHE A 21 -8.67 9.59 -14.00
CA PHE A 21 -7.32 9.23 -14.41
C PHE A 21 -6.52 10.43 -14.93
N TYR A 22 -7.11 11.22 -15.82
CA TYR A 22 -6.42 12.36 -16.41
C TYR A 22 -6.25 13.53 -15.44
N SER A 23 -7.27 13.88 -14.66
CA SER A 23 -7.20 15.01 -13.73
C SER A 23 -6.27 14.77 -12.54
N ALA A 24 -6.18 13.53 -12.08
CA ALA A 24 -5.31 13.15 -10.96
C ALA A 24 -3.91 12.65 -11.40
N GLY A 25 -3.65 12.57 -12.72
CA GLY A 25 -2.39 12.04 -13.24
C GLY A 25 -2.15 10.57 -12.87
N LEU A 26 -3.23 9.77 -12.76
CA LEU A 26 -3.10 8.36 -12.39
C LEU A 26 -2.47 7.56 -13.53
N PRO A 27 -1.48 6.72 -13.25
CA PRO A 27 -0.89 5.87 -14.28
C PRO A 27 -1.89 4.80 -14.73
N PHE A 28 -1.94 4.49 -16.03
CA PHE A 28 -2.95 3.57 -16.58
C PHE A 28 -2.91 2.16 -15.98
N HIS A 29 -1.75 1.70 -15.50
CA HIS A 29 -1.66 0.41 -14.82
C HIS A 29 -2.45 0.37 -13.51
N PHE A 30 -2.81 1.54 -12.91
CA PHE A 30 -3.68 1.62 -11.75
C PHE A 30 -5.06 0.99 -12.01
N ALA A 31 -5.52 0.98 -13.26
CA ALA A 31 -6.76 0.28 -13.64
C ALA A 31 -6.71 -1.25 -13.40
N LYS A 32 -5.50 -1.83 -13.25
CA LYS A 32 -5.30 -3.24 -12.90
C LYS A 32 -5.25 -3.49 -11.39
N ASN A 33 -5.29 -2.44 -10.56
CA ASN A 33 -5.28 -2.58 -9.11
C ASN A 33 -6.55 -3.31 -8.65
N GLN A 34 -6.37 -4.39 -7.89
CA GLN A 34 -7.47 -5.23 -7.45
C GLN A 34 -8.47 -4.46 -6.59
N TYR A 35 -8.01 -3.62 -5.66
CA TYR A 35 -8.90 -2.83 -4.79
C TYR A 35 -9.68 -1.76 -5.57
N TRP A 36 -9.09 -1.20 -6.63
CA TRP A 36 -9.78 -0.32 -7.54
C TRP A 36 -10.95 -1.04 -8.22
N ILE A 37 -10.69 -2.22 -8.78
CA ILE A 37 -11.69 -3.04 -9.47
C ILE A 37 -12.80 -3.47 -8.50
N GLU A 38 -12.44 -3.90 -7.29
CA GLU A 38 -13.40 -4.31 -6.25
C GLU A 38 -14.26 -3.15 -5.79
N MET A 39 -13.69 -1.95 -5.61
CA MET A 39 -14.42 -0.74 -5.24
C MET A 39 -15.47 -0.37 -6.29
N ILE A 40 -15.11 -0.37 -7.57
CA ILE A 40 -16.05 -0.07 -8.67
C ILE A 40 -17.16 -1.13 -8.74
N LYS A 41 -16.82 -2.42 -8.65
CA LYS A 41 -17.80 -3.51 -8.62
C LYS A 41 -18.73 -3.40 -7.42
N PHE A 42 -18.20 -3.10 -6.25
CA PHE A 42 -18.99 -2.92 -5.04
C PHE A 42 -19.98 -1.75 -5.18
N ALA A 43 -19.51 -0.60 -5.66
CA ALA A 43 -20.35 0.56 -5.90
C ALA A 43 -21.46 0.30 -6.95
N ALA A 44 -21.14 -0.45 -8.01
CA ALA A 44 -22.10 -0.79 -9.08
C ALA A 44 -23.18 -1.78 -8.64
N ASN A 45 -22.88 -2.66 -7.66
CA ASN A 45 -23.78 -3.71 -7.23
C ASN A 45 -24.55 -3.40 -5.92
N ASN A 46 -24.26 -2.26 -5.28
CA ASN A 46 -24.89 -1.88 -4.01
C ASN A 46 -25.53 -0.51 -4.12
N ASN A 47 -26.65 -0.33 -3.44
CA ASN A 47 -27.28 0.99 -3.33
C ASN A 47 -26.50 1.83 -2.30
N LEU A 48 -25.65 2.72 -2.80
CA LEU A 48 -24.89 3.68 -1.99
C LEU A 48 -25.52 5.06 -1.98
N ALA A 49 -26.85 5.16 -1.97
CA ALA A 49 -27.54 6.43 -1.91
C ALA A 49 -27.01 7.29 -0.75
N ASN A 50 -26.68 8.56 -1.04
CA ASN A 50 -26.10 9.52 -0.08
C ASN A 50 -24.70 9.15 0.49
N TYR A 51 -24.02 8.15 -0.08
CA TYR A 51 -22.65 7.88 0.33
C TYR A 51 -21.71 9.00 -0.12
N ILE A 52 -20.95 9.54 0.84
CA ILE A 52 -19.90 10.53 0.58
C ILE A 52 -18.54 9.83 0.71
N PRO A 53 -17.73 9.79 -0.37
CA PRO A 53 -16.40 9.24 -0.32
C PRO A 53 -15.53 9.89 0.77
N PRO A 54 -14.60 9.15 1.38
CA PRO A 54 -13.73 9.71 2.40
C PRO A 54 -12.82 10.78 1.83
N GLY A 55 -12.82 11.95 2.45
CA GLY A 55 -11.93 13.05 2.09
C GLY A 55 -10.49 12.83 2.58
N TYR A 56 -9.58 13.70 2.12
CA TYR A 56 -8.14 13.67 2.37
C TYR A 56 -7.77 13.42 3.85
N ASN A 57 -8.34 14.19 4.77
CA ASN A 57 -8.01 14.07 6.20
C ASN A 57 -8.40 12.70 6.77
N LYS A 58 -9.58 12.20 6.43
CA LYS A 58 -10.06 10.89 6.90
C LYS A 58 -9.19 9.76 6.35
N LEU A 59 -8.76 9.85 5.09
CA LEU A 59 -7.86 8.88 4.48
C LEU A 59 -6.50 8.82 5.19
N ARG A 60 -5.87 9.98 5.42
CA ARG A 60 -4.51 10.04 6.00
C ARG A 60 -4.46 9.81 7.52
N THR A 61 -5.59 9.80 8.22
CA THR A 61 -5.65 9.63 9.67
C THR A 61 -6.39 8.35 10.05
N THR A 62 -7.69 8.44 10.24
CA THR A 62 -8.51 7.35 10.79
C THR A 62 -8.47 6.08 9.93
N LEU A 63 -8.60 6.23 8.60
CA LEU A 63 -8.61 5.06 7.71
C LEU A 63 -7.22 4.47 7.56
N LEU A 64 -6.18 5.29 7.49
CA LEU A 64 -4.80 4.82 7.49
C LEU A 64 -4.50 3.99 8.75
N GLN A 65 -4.92 4.47 9.92
CA GLN A 65 -4.69 3.75 11.18
C GLN A 65 -5.46 2.42 11.22
N LYS A 66 -6.70 2.40 10.73
CA LYS A 66 -7.48 1.16 10.60
C LYS A 66 -6.80 0.15 9.69
N GLU A 67 -6.30 0.62 8.53
CA GLU A 67 -5.61 -0.24 7.56
C GLU A 67 -4.30 -0.79 8.12
N ARG A 68 -3.51 0.02 8.81
CA ARG A 68 -2.31 -0.46 9.52
C ARG A 68 -2.63 -1.57 10.52
N THR A 69 -3.65 -1.38 11.36
CA THR A 69 -4.10 -2.40 12.32
C THR A 69 -4.55 -3.68 11.62
N HIS A 70 -5.25 -3.55 10.49
CA HIS A 70 -5.67 -4.69 9.68
C HIS A 70 -4.46 -5.46 9.13
N ILE A 71 -3.50 -4.76 8.52
CA ILE A 71 -2.26 -5.35 7.99
C ILE A 71 -1.46 -6.03 9.11
N GLU A 72 -1.29 -5.38 10.26
CA GLU A 72 -0.58 -5.96 11.40
C GLU A 72 -1.23 -7.26 11.87
N LYS A 73 -2.57 -7.33 11.89
CA LYS A 73 -3.30 -8.55 12.21
C LYS A 73 -3.03 -9.68 11.19
N LEU A 74 -3.03 -9.36 9.91
CA LEU A 74 -2.71 -10.32 8.84
C LEU A 74 -1.25 -10.81 8.95
N LEU A 75 -0.33 -9.91 9.24
CA LEU A 75 1.09 -10.23 9.37
C LEU A 75 1.42 -11.05 10.62
N ARG A 76 0.58 -11.01 11.65
CA ARG A 76 0.80 -11.75 12.90
C ARG A 76 0.98 -13.25 12.64
N SER A 77 0.13 -13.85 11.81
CA SER A 77 0.22 -15.26 11.45
C SER A 77 1.52 -15.64 10.72
N ILE A 78 2.12 -14.69 10.00
CA ILE A 78 3.42 -14.87 9.34
C ILE A 78 4.55 -14.74 10.37
N LYS A 79 4.49 -13.72 11.22
CA LYS A 79 5.50 -13.47 12.26
C LYS A 79 5.55 -14.57 13.31
N ASP A 80 4.44 -15.18 13.63
CA ASP A 80 4.40 -16.30 14.60
C ASP A 80 5.20 -17.51 14.10
N THR A 81 5.29 -17.72 12.78
CA THR A 81 6.11 -18.80 12.21
C THR A 81 7.61 -18.52 12.28
N TRP A 82 8.05 -17.28 12.54
CA TRP A 82 9.48 -16.94 12.61
C TRP A 82 10.21 -17.56 13.81
N LYS A 83 9.47 -17.91 14.87
CA LYS A 83 10.03 -18.57 16.04
C LYS A 83 10.44 -20.02 15.78
N GLU A 84 9.81 -20.65 14.79
CA GLU A 84 9.99 -22.07 14.48
C GLU A 84 10.78 -22.31 13.20
N LYS A 85 10.88 -21.31 12.35
CA LYS A 85 11.52 -21.42 11.04
C LYS A 85 12.69 -20.46 10.90
N SER A 86 13.62 -20.84 10.03
CA SER A 86 14.75 -19.98 9.67
C SER A 86 14.28 -18.68 9.06
N LEU A 87 14.82 -17.57 9.57
CA LEU A 87 14.57 -16.22 9.12
C LEU A 87 15.90 -15.59 8.66
N SER A 88 15.90 -14.99 7.49
CA SER A 88 17.01 -14.16 7.03
C SER A 88 16.62 -12.70 7.06
N ILE A 89 17.45 -11.86 7.69
CA ILE A 89 17.27 -10.40 7.62
C ILE A 89 18.12 -9.88 6.49
N VAL A 90 17.49 -9.17 5.56
CA VAL A 90 18.11 -8.56 4.40
C VAL A 90 17.96 -7.05 4.51
N SER A 91 19.01 -6.33 4.20
CA SER A 91 18.96 -4.88 4.08
C SER A 91 19.21 -4.45 2.64
N ASP A 92 18.46 -3.49 2.17
CA ASP A 92 18.64 -2.81 0.90
C ASP A 92 18.80 -1.31 1.13
N ARG A 93 19.70 -0.71 0.38
CA ARG A 93 19.98 0.71 0.47
C ARG A 93 19.60 1.42 -0.80
N TRP A 94 18.79 2.42 -0.66
CA TRP A 94 18.39 3.26 -1.77
C TRP A 94 18.36 4.75 -1.37
N THR A 95 18.21 5.59 -2.36
CA THR A 95 18.09 7.04 -2.16
C THR A 95 16.71 7.46 -2.64
N ASP A 96 15.97 8.16 -1.81
CA ASP A 96 14.63 8.64 -2.17
C ASP A 96 14.68 9.81 -3.16
N VAL A 97 13.50 10.31 -3.58
CA VAL A 97 13.37 11.43 -4.52
C VAL A 97 13.99 12.72 -3.97
N GLN A 98 14.09 12.87 -2.65
CA GLN A 98 14.71 14.01 -1.98
C GLN A 98 16.23 13.81 -1.75
N LYS A 99 16.80 12.76 -2.35
CA LYS A 99 18.22 12.36 -2.20
C LYS A 99 18.59 11.97 -0.77
N MET A 100 17.60 11.56 0.04
CA MET A 100 17.84 11.06 1.38
C MET A 100 18.20 9.58 1.33
N PRO A 101 19.34 9.16 1.90
CA PRO A 101 19.73 7.78 1.93
C PRO A 101 18.89 7.01 2.94
N LEU A 102 18.17 5.98 2.47
CA LEU A 102 17.36 5.10 3.28
C LEU A 102 17.98 3.70 3.33
N ILE A 103 17.87 3.04 4.47
CA ILE A 103 18.24 1.64 4.65
C ILE A 103 16.96 0.89 5.00
N ASN A 104 16.50 0.04 4.10
CA ASN A 104 15.34 -0.81 4.29
C ASN A 104 15.76 -2.14 4.89
N PHE A 105 15.04 -2.62 5.89
CA PHE A 105 15.19 -3.94 6.48
C PHE A 105 14.00 -4.80 6.12
N MET A 106 14.27 -6.00 5.65
CA MET A 106 13.27 -7.01 5.28
C MET A 106 13.59 -8.32 5.97
N ALA A 107 12.57 -9.00 6.46
CA ALA A 107 12.64 -10.38 6.90
C ALA A 107 12.24 -11.29 5.74
N THR A 108 13.06 -12.26 5.40
CA THR A 108 12.78 -13.23 4.34
C THR A 108 12.61 -14.61 4.96
N SER A 109 11.48 -15.24 4.69
CA SER A 109 11.13 -16.59 5.09
C SER A 109 10.61 -17.38 3.89
N GLU A 110 10.23 -18.64 4.08
CA GLU A 110 9.57 -19.45 3.03
C GLU A 110 8.31 -18.80 2.43
N LYS A 111 7.64 -17.93 3.20
CA LYS A 111 6.44 -17.19 2.76
C LYS A 111 6.76 -15.93 1.97
N GLY A 112 8.03 -15.65 1.71
CA GLY A 112 8.47 -14.48 0.99
C GLY A 112 9.02 -13.37 1.88
N PRO A 113 9.47 -12.26 1.27
CA PRO A 113 10.01 -11.11 1.99
C PRO A 113 8.90 -10.28 2.64
N LEU A 114 9.16 -9.83 3.85
CA LEU A 114 8.31 -8.91 4.60
C LEU A 114 9.12 -7.68 4.99
N PHE A 115 8.65 -6.50 4.63
CA PHE A 115 9.24 -5.24 5.07
C PHE A 115 9.08 -5.06 6.57
N ILE A 116 10.17 -4.75 7.28
CA ILE A 116 10.18 -4.51 8.72
C ILE A 116 10.17 -3.01 9.02
N LYS A 117 11.19 -2.31 8.56
CA LYS A 117 11.37 -0.87 8.79
C LYS A 117 12.32 -0.25 7.80
N SER A 118 12.24 1.08 7.67
CA SER A 118 13.22 1.90 7.00
C SER A 118 13.89 2.83 8.01
N ILE A 119 15.17 3.07 7.84
CA ILE A 119 15.97 3.94 8.68
C ILE A 119 16.60 5.01 7.81
N ASP A 120 16.51 6.26 8.27
CA ASP A 120 17.20 7.39 7.66
C ASP A 120 18.71 7.28 7.93
N GLY A 121 19.48 7.12 6.85
CA GLY A 121 20.92 7.00 6.90
C GLY A 121 21.68 8.32 6.74
N THR A 122 21.02 9.47 6.86
CA THR A 122 21.61 10.79 6.54
C THR A 122 22.64 11.24 7.55
N LYS A 123 22.43 10.91 8.82
CA LYS A 123 23.19 11.51 9.95
C LYS A 123 24.39 10.70 10.42
N GLU A 124 24.60 9.48 9.92
CA GLU A 124 25.59 8.60 10.49
C GLU A 124 26.64 8.15 9.46
N TYR A 125 27.89 8.07 9.92
CA TYR A 125 28.98 7.49 9.15
C TYR A 125 28.72 6.00 8.97
N LYS A 126 28.60 5.58 7.73
CA LYS A 126 28.14 4.21 7.35
C LYS A 126 29.30 3.22 7.43
N ASP A 127 29.85 3.06 8.63
CA ASP A 127 30.85 2.03 8.87
C ASP A 127 30.20 0.64 9.18
N LYS A 128 31.04 -0.36 9.27
CA LYS A 128 30.60 -1.73 9.56
C LYS A 128 29.90 -1.85 10.92
N HIS A 129 30.33 -1.06 11.91
CA HIS A 129 29.78 -1.12 13.26
C HIS A 129 28.35 -0.57 13.31
N PHE A 130 28.10 0.55 12.62
CA PHE A 130 26.76 1.09 12.48
C PHE A 130 25.77 0.09 11.85
N ILE A 131 26.19 -0.61 10.79
CA ILE A 131 25.35 -1.61 10.14
C ILE A 131 25.07 -2.79 11.08
N VAL A 132 26.09 -3.29 11.80
CA VAL A 132 25.90 -4.38 12.78
C VAL A 132 24.93 -3.97 13.88
N ASP A 133 25.09 -2.78 14.45
CA ASP A 133 24.19 -2.24 15.49
C ASP A 133 22.75 -2.10 15.01
N LEU A 134 22.56 -1.75 13.75
CA LEU A 134 21.23 -1.69 13.14
C LEU A 134 20.59 -3.09 13.04
N PHE A 135 21.36 -4.11 12.63
CA PHE A 135 20.85 -5.48 12.55
C PHE A 135 20.46 -6.04 13.92
N LEU A 136 21.21 -5.69 14.99
CA LEU A 136 20.90 -6.12 16.35
C LEU A 136 19.63 -5.45 16.93
N LYS A 137 19.17 -4.33 16.35
CA LYS A 137 17.98 -3.58 16.79
C LYS A 137 16.73 -3.89 15.95
N VAL A 138 16.85 -4.78 14.98
CA VAL A 138 15.74 -5.20 14.10
C VAL A 138 15.00 -6.38 14.69
#